data_04ea19f1946a331794a3fa9129d13a3c
#
_entry.id   04ea19f1946a331794a3fa9129d13a3c
#
_cell.length_a   1.000
_cell.length_b   1.000
_cell.length_c   1.000
_cell.angle_alpha   90.00
_cell.angle_beta   90.00
_cell.angle_gamma   90.00
#
_symmetry.space_group_name_H-M   'P 1'
#
loop_
_entity.id
_entity.type
_entity.pdbx_description
1 polymer ?
#
loop_
_entity_poly.entity_id
_entity_poly.type
_entity_poly.pdbx_seq_one_letter_code
_entity_poly.pdbx_strand_id
1 'polypeptide(L)'
;MQGFDNKFKDFPAYILGITNEIWEQRGIETLNHYYSDDIIVRSPEGIVIGNKKVINATKNTLKEFPDRELLGEDVIWSGNPNDGMLSSHRILSTATHNGTGVFGDATGKKLVYRVIADCHAINNQINDEWLVRDQGAIVRQLGWKPEEYAKDLIKKEKENNNQIIPFSDKIDIEGPYIGMGNENQWGLEYEKILNMIMCKEYAEIEKHYDRAVQTEYPGGVTGHSYVSVKTFWGNLKKAFSDSVFSIEHRIGRVDEYLSPRAAIRWSLKGRHNGKGIFGEPTNNEVYIMGISHVEFGPRGIRREFCLYDEVAIWKQILAN
;
A
#
# COMPACT_ATOMS: atom_id res chain seq x y z
N MET A 1 -10.25 13.40 21.12
CA MET A 1 -8.95 12.75 21.50
C MET A 1 -7.98 13.81 21.97
N GLN A 2 -7.22 13.54 23.04
CA GLN A 2 -6.23 14.48 23.54
C GLN A 2 -5.17 14.79 22.46
N GLY A 3 -4.83 16.06 22.25
CA GLY A 3 -3.86 16.50 21.25
C GLY A 3 -4.35 16.50 19.80
N PHE A 4 -5.59 16.10 19.53
CA PHE A 4 -6.22 16.11 18.21
C PHE A 4 -7.40 17.07 18.16
N ASP A 5 -7.75 17.56 16.98
CA ASP A 5 -8.89 18.44 16.77
C ASP A 5 -10.19 17.87 17.34
N ASN A 6 -10.92 18.67 18.10
CA ASN A 6 -12.15 18.25 18.79
C ASN A 6 -13.29 17.86 17.83
N LYS A 7 -13.23 18.22 16.56
CA LYS A 7 -14.21 17.82 15.55
C LYS A 7 -14.19 16.32 15.25
N PHE A 8 -13.09 15.63 15.57
CA PHE A 8 -12.94 14.19 15.36
C PHE A 8 -13.24 13.44 16.67
N LYS A 9 -14.27 12.58 16.65
CA LYS A 9 -14.70 11.82 17.83
C LYS A 9 -13.71 10.73 18.25
N ASP A 10 -13.01 10.13 17.29
CA ASP A 10 -12.07 9.03 17.46
C ASP A 10 -11.01 9.06 16.35
N PHE A 11 -10.03 8.17 16.42
CA PHE A 11 -8.93 8.14 15.46
C PHE A 11 -9.36 7.73 14.05
N PRO A 12 -10.24 6.73 13.83
CA PRO A 12 -10.80 6.51 12.50
C PRO A 12 -11.49 7.74 11.91
N ALA A 13 -12.26 8.48 12.70
CA ALA A 13 -12.89 9.72 12.26
C ALA A 13 -11.87 10.81 11.89
N TYR A 14 -10.72 10.87 12.59
CA TYR A 14 -9.60 11.74 12.23
C TYR A 14 -9.03 11.34 10.87
N ILE A 15 -8.63 10.09 10.67
CA ILE A 15 -8.03 9.61 9.41
C ILE A 15 -8.98 9.81 8.23
N LEU A 16 -10.24 9.41 8.35
CA LEU A 16 -11.25 9.57 7.31
C LEU A 16 -11.56 11.04 7.03
N GLY A 17 -11.64 11.85 8.10
CA GLY A 17 -11.97 13.27 8.01
C GLY A 17 -10.87 14.08 7.32
N ILE A 18 -9.61 13.91 7.71
CA ILE A 18 -8.51 14.63 7.04
C ILE A 18 -8.35 14.19 5.59
N THR A 19 -8.56 12.90 5.29
CA THR A 19 -8.55 12.39 3.91
C THR A 19 -9.62 13.08 3.07
N ASN A 20 -10.85 13.17 3.58
CA ASN A 20 -11.94 13.87 2.90
C ASN A 20 -11.65 15.37 2.73
N GLU A 21 -11.19 16.08 3.77
CA GLU A 21 -10.87 17.51 3.70
C GLU A 21 -9.80 17.81 2.65
N ILE A 22 -8.71 17.05 2.65
CA ILE A 22 -7.59 17.27 1.74
C ILE A 22 -7.98 16.94 0.29
N TRP A 23 -8.51 15.74 0.07
CA TRP A 23 -8.63 15.16 -1.26
C TRP A 23 -10.00 15.38 -1.92
N GLU A 24 -11.10 15.28 -1.18
CA GLU A 24 -12.45 15.41 -1.74
C GLU A 24 -12.95 16.85 -1.69
N GLN A 25 -12.69 17.55 -0.59
CA GLN A 25 -13.03 18.97 -0.47
C GLN A 25 -11.98 19.91 -1.08
N ARG A 26 -10.87 19.36 -1.61
CA ARG A 26 -9.77 20.12 -2.25
C ARG A 26 -9.07 21.10 -1.29
N GLY A 27 -9.14 20.83 0.00
CA GLY A 27 -8.47 21.61 1.04
C GLY A 27 -6.98 21.31 1.15
N ILE A 28 -6.21 21.38 0.05
CA ILE A 28 -4.79 20.98 0.01
C ILE A 28 -3.95 21.74 1.05
N GLU A 29 -4.29 22.97 1.35
CA GLU A 29 -3.57 23.78 2.34
C GLU A 29 -3.74 23.25 3.76
N THR A 30 -4.75 22.40 4.04
CA THR A 30 -4.91 21.72 5.32
C THR A 30 -3.82 20.68 5.60
N LEU A 31 -3.05 20.26 4.57
CA LEU A 31 -1.85 19.48 4.73
C LEU A 31 -0.82 20.16 5.66
N ASN A 32 -0.76 21.50 5.68
CA ASN A 32 0.09 22.24 6.63
C ASN A 32 -0.34 22.08 8.09
N HIS A 33 -1.60 21.69 8.32
CA HIS A 33 -2.14 21.48 9.66
C HIS A 33 -2.02 20.03 10.11
N TYR A 34 -2.25 19.08 9.16
CA TYR A 34 -2.35 17.64 9.48
C TYR A 34 -1.09 16.83 9.20
N TYR A 35 -0.11 17.39 8.52
CA TYR A 35 1.16 16.72 8.22
C TYR A 35 2.31 17.54 8.81
N SER A 36 3.25 16.90 9.49
CA SER A 36 4.42 17.59 10.03
C SER A 36 5.28 18.19 8.92
N ASP A 37 5.99 19.26 9.21
CA ASP A 37 6.86 19.95 8.24
C ASP A 37 7.93 19.03 7.66
N ASP A 38 8.38 18.05 8.45
CA ASP A 38 9.44 17.08 8.15
C ASP A 38 8.92 15.67 7.84
N ILE A 39 7.61 15.53 7.60
CA ILE A 39 6.98 14.22 7.26
C ILE A 39 7.84 13.39 6.31
N ILE A 40 7.96 12.11 6.62
CA ILE A 40 8.57 11.11 5.73
C ILE A 40 7.47 10.24 5.14
N VAL A 41 7.33 10.28 3.82
CA VAL A 41 6.41 9.41 3.09
C VAL A 41 7.22 8.42 2.26
N ARG A 42 7.07 7.15 2.56
CA ARG A 42 7.68 6.04 1.83
C ARG A 42 6.66 5.39 0.93
N SER A 43 7.01 5.21 -0.32
CA SER A 43 6.20 4.47 -1.28
C SER A 43 7.11 3.56 -2.11
N PRO A 44 6.60 2.53 -2.81
CA PRO A 44 7.42 1.72 -3.70
C PRO A 44 8.18 2.52 -4.76
N GLU A 45 7.70 3.72 -5.10
CA GLU A 45 8.35 4.63 -6.04
C GLU A 45 9.59 5.35 -5.44
N GLY A 46 9.68 5.46 -4.10
CA GLY A 46 10.77 6.15 -3.41
C GLY A 46 10.34 6.83 -2.11
N ILE A 47 11.13 7.81 -1.67
CA ILE A 47 10.91 8.57 -0.43
C ILE A 47 10.66 10.04 -0.75
N VAL A 48 9.61 10.59 -0.14
CA VAL A 48 9.32 12.02 -0.13
C VAL A 48 9.51 12.56 1.28
N ILE A 49 10.35 13.57 1.45
CA ILE A 49 10.62 14.21 2.74
C ILE A 49 10.12 15.64 2.70
N GLY A 50 9.32 15.98 3.68
CA GLY A 50 8.81 17.32 3.93
C GLY A 50 7.45 17.60 3.30
N ASN A 51 6.60 18.26 4.08
CA ASN A 51 5.22 18.57 3.75
C ASN A 51 5.07 19.36 2.43
N LYS A 52 5.95 20.29 2.13
CA LYS A 52 5.92 21.05 0.86
C LYS A 52 5.98 20.14 -0.36
N LYS A 53 6.77 19.06 -0.30
CA LYS A 53 6.84 18.08 -1.40
C LYS A 53 5.56 17.26 -1.50
N VAL A 54 4.97 16.89 -0.36
CA VAL A 54 3.66 16.20 -0.31
C VAL A 54 2.58 17.07 -0.93
N ILE A 55 2.51 18.36 -0.56
CA ILE A 55 1.57 19.33 -1.14
C ILE A 55 1.74 19.42 -2.67
N ASN A 56 2.98 19.51 -3.16
CA ASN A 56 3.25 19.57 -4.58
C ASN A 56 2.85 18.29 -5.31
N ALA A 57 3.15 17.13 -4.74
CA ALA A 57 2.74 15.83 -5.29
C ALA A 57 1.20 15.71 -5.34
N THR A 58 0.50 16.18 -4.29
CA THR A 58 -0.96 16.24 -4.23
C THR A 58 -1.54 17.13 -5.34
N LYS A 59 -0.98 18.34 -5.51
CA LYS A 59 -1.40 19.26 -6.58
C LYS A 59 -1.21 18.66 -7.96
N ASN A 60 -0.10 17.99 -8.21
CA ASN A 60 0.18 17.31 -9.48
C ASN A 60 -0.82 16.16 -9.73
N THR A 61 -1.10 15.35 -8.72
CA THR A 61 -2.09 14.28 -8.83
C THR A 61 -3.48 14.84 -9.13
N LEU A 62 -3.91 15.91 -8.46
CA LEU A 62 -5.23 16.53 -8.71
C LEU A 62 -5.29 17.28 -10.05
N LYS A 63 -4.17 17.73 -10.61
CA LYS A 63 -4.11 18.26 -11.97
C LYS A 63 -4.40 17.17 -13.01
N GLU A 64 -3.87 15.97 -12.81
CA GLU A 64 -4.06 14.82 -13.69
C GLU A 64 -5.42 14.16 -13.49
N PHE A 65 -5.89 14.10 -12.23
CA PHE A 65 -7.16 13.49 -11.80
C PHE A 65 -8.02 14.49 -11.00
N PRO A 66 -8.64 15.48 -11.66
CA PRO A 66 -9.31 16.60 -10.97
C PRO A 66 -10.54 16.18 -10.16
N ASP A 67 -11.20 15.09 -10.53
CA ASP A 67 -12.39 14.53 -9.88
C ASP A 67 -12.06 13.38 -8.90
N ARG A 68 -10.79 13.18 -8.55
CA ARG A 68 -10.37 12.07 -7.69
C ARG A 68 -11.06 12.09 -6.34
N GLU A 69 -11.60 10.94 -5.95
CA GLU A 69 -12.17 10.64 -4.63
C GLU A 69 -11.35 9.57 -3.92
N LEU A 70 -11.33 9.61 -2.60
CA LEU A 70 -10.64 8.66 -1.72
C LEU A 70 -11.63 8.08 -0.70
N LEU A 71 -12.36 7.05 -1.11
CA LEU A 71 -13.40 6.42 -0.31
C LEU A 71 -12.75 5.46 0.70
N GLY A 72 -12.77 5.81 1.97
CA GLY A 72 -12.22 4.96 3.04
C GLY A 72 -13.03 3.69 3.21
N GLU A 73 -12.41 2.52 2.93
CA GLU A 73 -13.04 1.21 3.12
C GLU A 73 -12.87 0.71 4.55
N ASP A 74 -11.72 0.95 5.17
CA ASP A 74 -11.41 0.49 6.53
C ASP A 74 -10.23 1.27 7.13
N VAL A 75 -10.24 1.44 8.45
CA VAL A 75 -9.12 1.95 9.24
C VAL A 75 -8.82 0.97 10.37
N ILE A 76 -7.77 0.19 10.22
CA ILE A 76 -7.26 -0.71 11.27
C ILE A 76 -6.23 0.09 12.05
N TRP A 77 -6.43 0.24 13.37
CA TRP A 77 -5.65 1.18 14.16
C TRP A 77 -5.26 0.68 15.54
N SER A 78 -4.23 1.31 16.12
CA SER A 78 -3.76 1.06 17.48
C SER A 78 -3.08 2.30 18.06
N GLY A 79 -2.52 2.17 19.25
CA GLY A 79 -1.85 3.26 19.94
C GLY A 79 -2.78 4.08 20.82
N ASN A 80 -2.23 5.15 21.36
CA ASN A 80 -2.95 6.12 22.19
C ASN A 80 -2.43 7.53 21.90
N PRO A 81 -3.19 8.58 22.26
CA PRO A 81 -2.83 9.96 21.91
C PRO A 81 -1.50 10.46 22.51
N ASN A 82 -1.04 9.88 23.62
CA ASN A 82 0.17 10.36 24.30
C ASN A 82 1.46 9.79 23.66
N ASP A 83 1.41 8.53 23.23
CA ASP A 83 2.57 7.79 22.70
C ASP A 83 2.57 7.73 21.17
N GLY A 84 1.47 8.15 20.56
CA GLY A 84 1.23 8.11 19.13
C GLY A 84 0.14 7.12 18.71
N MET A 85 -0.56 7.49 17.66
CA MET A 85 -1.63 6.73 17.06
C MET A 85 -1.13 6.10 15.75
N LEU A 86 -1.51 4.88 15.50
CA LEU A 86 -1.15 4.12 14.29
C LEU A 86 -2.39 3.75 13.52
N SER A 87 -2.39 3.97 12.22
CA SER A 87 -3.43 3.47 11.31
C SER A 87 -2.84 2.71 10.15
N SER A 88 -3.58 1.70 9.69
CA SER A 88 -3.47 1.17 8.34
C SER A 88 -4.81 1.42 7.66
N HIS A 89 -4.82 2.34 6.70
CA HIS A 89 -6.02 2.88 6.07
C HIS A 89 -6.15 2.33 4.65
N ARG A 90 -7.19 1.52 4.40
CA ARG A 90 -7.51 1.02 3.06
C ARG A 90 -8.53 1.93 2.39
N ILE A 91 -8.21 2.31 1.17
CA ILE A 91 -8.94 3.31 0.39
C ILE A 91 -9.28 2.74 -0.99
N LEU A 92 -10.54 2.88 -1.41
CA LEU A 92 -10.93 2.77 -2.81
C LEU A 92 -10.87 4.15 -3.45
N SER A 93 -10.05 4.33 -4.47
CA SER A 93 -9.97 5.58 -5.20
C SER A 93 -10.70 5.48 -6.52
N THR A 94 -11.51 6.49 -6.82
CA THR A 94 -12.11 6.72 -8.14
C THR A 94 -11.54 7.98 -8.76
N ALA A 95 -11.37 8.02 -10.07
CA ALA A 95 -10.85 9.18 -10.79
C ALA A 95 -11.16 9.10 -12.28
N THR A 96 -11.12 10.25 -12.96
CA THR A 96 -11.08 10.31 -14.42
C THR A 96 -9.75 10.92 -14.87
N HIS A 97 -9.05 10.26 -15.78
CA HIS A 97 -7.78 10.75 -16.33
C HIS A 97 -8.04 11.89 -17.31
N ASN A 98 -8.29 13.11 -16.78
CA ASN A 98 -8.67 14.31 -17.50
C ASN A 98 -7.55 15.34 -17.66
N GLY A 99 -6.39 15.11 -17.05
CA GLY A 99 -5.22 15.98 -17.17
C GLY A 99 -3.99 15.25 -17.66
N THR A 100 -3.03 15.98 -18.20
CA THR A 100 -1.71 15.47 -18.58
C THR A 100 -0.82 15.40 -17.33
N GLY A 101 -0.16 14.26 -17.11
CA GLY A 101 0.69 14.04 -15.95
C GLY A 101 1.64 12.86 -16.15
N VAL A 102 1.90 12.11 -15.06
CA VAL A 102 2.84 10.99 -15.08
C VAL A 102 2.37 9.83 -15.97
N PHE A 103 1.05 9.68 -16.15
CA PHE A 103 0.47 8.66 -17.02
C PHE A 103 0.31 9.11 -18.49
N GLY A 104 0.81 10.28 -18.85
CA GLY A 104 0.77 10.83 -20.20
C GLY A 104 -0.38 11.82 -20.42
N ASP A 105 -0.84 11.92 -21.68
CA ASP A 105 -1.92 12.81 -22.03
C ASP A 105 -3.28 12.30 -21.57
N ALA A 106 -4.19 13.23 -21.26
CA ALA A 106 -5.54 12.94 -20.81
C ALA A 106 -6.26 11.96 -21.75
N THR A 107 -6.78 10.87 -21.18
CA THR A 107 -7.49 9.82 -21.95
C THR A 107 -9.01 9.86 -21.77
N GLY A 108 -9.52 10.60 -20.79
CA GLY A 108 -10.93 10.60 -20.40
C GLY A 108 -11.40 9.29 -19.76
N LYS A 109 -10.51 8.35 -19.50
CA LYS A 109 -10.85 7.04 -18.90
C LYS A 109 -11.13 7.16 -17.42
N LYS A 110 -12.19 6.49 -16.97
CA LYS A 110 -12.50 6.32 -15.54
C LYS A 110 -11.66 5.20 -14.95
N LEU A 111 -11.16 5.44 -13.76
CA LEU A 111 -10.28 4.54 -13.02
C LEU A 111 -10.87 4.21 -11.66
N VAL A 112 -10.68 2.96 -11.24
CA VAL A 112 -10.97 2.48 -9.88
C VAL A 112 -9.78 1.66 -9.42
N TYR A 113 -9.16 2.05 -8.31
CA TYR A 113 -7.98 1.37 -7.78
C TYR A 113 -7.89 1.53 -6.26
N ARG A 114 -7.12 0.67 -5.59
CA ARG A 114 -6.92 0.76 -4.15
C ARG A 114 -5.59 1.41 -3.80
N VAL A 115 -5.61 1.98 -2.61
CA VAL A 115 -4.44 2.51 -1.91
C VAL A 115 -4.52 2.01 -0.47
N ILE A 116 -3.38 1.62 0.11
CA ILE A 116 -3.28 1.36 1.55
C ILE A 116 -2.16 2.23 2.10
N ALA A 117 -2.45 2.98 3.16
CA ALA A 117 -1.51 3.85 3.84
C ALA A 117 -1.40 3.47 5.32
N ASP A 118 -0.19 3.19 5.76
CA ASP A 118 0.15 3.10 7.18
C ASP A 118 0.65 4.47 7.65
N CYS A 119 0.05 5.02 8.71
CA CYS A 119 0.41 6.32 9.23
C CYS A 119 0.68 6.27 10.73
N HIS A 120 1.71 6.99 11.16
CA HIS A 120 1.89 7.36 12.55
C HIS A 120 1.47 8.83 12.73
N ALA A 121 0.62 9.08 13.74
CA ALA A 121 0.08 10.41 14.04
C ALA A 121 0.20 10.72 15.52
N ILE A 122 0.65 11.92 15.84
CA ILE A 122 0.73 12.47 17.19
C ILE A 122 0.46 13.98 17.14
N ASN A 123 -0.16 14.54 18.18
CA ASN A 123 -0.43 15.98 18.27
C ASN A 123 -1.13 16.53 17.00
N ASN A 124 -2.15 15.83 16.51
CA ASN A 124 -2.93 16.20 15.34
C ASN A 124 -2.16 16.18 14.00
N GLN A 125 -0.95 15.61 13.96
CA GLN A 125 -0.14 15.56 12.74
C GLN A 125 0.30 14.14 12.42
N ILE A 126 0.20 13.77 11.14
CA ILE A 126 0.88 12.62 10.57
C ILE A 126 2.35 13.02 10.37
N ASN A 127 3.28 12.26 10.92
CA ASN A 127 4.70 12.54 10.87
C ASN A 127 5.53 11.40 10.24
N ASP A 128 4.89 10.25 9.98
CA ASP A 128 5.52 9.11 9.29
C ASP A 128 4.46 8.34 8.51
N GLU A 129 4.74 8.00 7.24
CA GLU A 129 3.77 7.36 6.36
C GLU A 129 4.44 6.35 5.43
N TRP A 130 3.77 5.20 5.21
CA TRP A 130 4.07 4.19 4.20
C TRP A 130 2.84 4.01 3.32
N LEU A 131 2.99 4.29 2.03
CA LEU A 131 1.89 4.34 1.08
C LEU A 131 2.11 3.35 -0.06
N VAL A 132 1.18 2.43 -0.26
CA VAL A 132 1.17 1.53 -1.43
C VAL A 132 -0.08 1.82 -2.26
N ARG A 133 0.14 2.19 -3.52
CA ARG A 133 -0.92 2.41 -4.52
C ARG A 133 -0.88 1.29 -5.56
N ASP A 134 -2.05 0.82 -5.98
CA ASP A 134 -2.15 -0.15 -7.08
C ASP A 134 -1.89 0.50 -8.44
N GLN A 135 -0.61 0.80 -8.73
CA GLN A 135 -0.20 1.37 -10.02
C GLN A 135 -0.50 0.41 -11.18
N GLY A 136 -0.42 -0.90 -10.92
CA GLY A 136 -0.75 -1.92 -11.90
C GLY A 136 -2.20 -1.83 -12.38
N ALA A 137 -3.15 -1.58 -11.47
CA ALA A 137 -4.54 -1.36 -11.82
C ALA A 137 -4.74 -0.07 -12.64
N ILE A 138 -4.08 1.02 -12.25
CA ILE A 138 -4.16 2.29 -12.98
C ILE A 138 -3.69 2.12 -14.42
N VAL A 139 -2.48 1.61 -14.62
CA VAL A 139 -1.89 1.53 -15.97
C VAL A 139 -2.65 0.56 -16.88
N ARG A 140 -3.19 -0.55 -16.33
CA ARG A 140 -4.03 -1.47 -17.11
C ARG A 140 -5.32 -0.82 -17.60
N GLN A 141 -5.99 -0.06 -16.74
CA GLN A 141 -7.21 0.68 -17.11
C GLN A 141 -6.92 1.78 -18.13
N LEU A 142 -5.73 2.36 -18.11
CA LEU A 142 -5.26 3.30 -19.14
C LEU A 142 -4.86 2.60 -20.45
N GLY A 143 -4.72 1.28 -20.47
CA GLY A 143 -4.45 0.49 -21.68
C GLY A 143 -2.99 0.06 -21.82
N TRP A 144 -2.19 0.19 -20.77
CA TRP A 144 -0.81 -0.28 -20.73
C TRP A 144 -0.70 -1.65 -20.06
N LYS A 145 0.36 -2.39 -20.40
CA LYS A 145 0.88 -3.42 -19.50
C LYS A 145 1.87 -2.79 -18.51
N PRO A 146 1.90 -3.20 -17.23
CA PRO A 146 2.84 -2.64 -16.24
C PRO A 146 4.32 -2.71 -16.67
N GLU A 147 4.72 -3.79 -17.35
CA GLU A 147 6.07 -3.92 -17.92
C GLU A 147 6.37 -2.86 -18.98
N GLU A 148 5.46 -2.67 -19.93
CA GLU A 148 5.61 -1.69 -21.01
C GLU A 148 5.67 -0.27 -20.47
N TYR A 149 4.80 0.04 -19.51
CA TYR A 149 4.79 1.34 -18.84
C TYR A 149 6.07 1.58 -18.04
N ALA A 150 6.59 0.57 -17.32
CA ALA A 150 7.86 0.69 -16.60
C ALA A 150 9.05 0.94 -17.55
N LYS A 151 9.08 0.30 -18.74
CA LYS A 151 10.08 0.57 -19.79
C LYS A 151 10.02 2.02 -20.29
N ASP A 152 8.82 2.54 -20.52
CA ASP A 152 8.60 3.93 -20.94
C ASP A 152 9.07 4.91 -19.87
N LEU A 153 8.75 4.65 -18.59
CA LEU A 153 9.23 5.47 -17.46
C LEU A 153 10.76 5.49 -17.39
N ILE A 154 11.41 4.35 -17.42
CA ILE A 154 12.89 4.25 -17.38
C ILE A 154 13.50 5.04 -18.53
N LYS A 155 12.93 4.95 -19.73
CA LYS A 155 13.40 5.71 -20.91
C LYS A 155 13.28 7.22 -20.67
N LYS A 156 12.11 7.70 -20.23
CA LYS A 156 11.85 9.12 -19.93
C LYS A 156 12.77 9.65 -18.82
N GLU A 157 12.99 8.86 -17.78
CA GLU A 157 13.90 9.22 -16.68
C GLU A 157 15.35 9.38 -17.17
N LYS A 158 15.83 8.49 -18.05
CA LYS A 158 17.16 8.59 -18.68
C LYS A 158 17.28 9.83 -19.57
N GLU A 159 16.28 10.10 -20.40
CA GLU A 159 16.24 11.26 -21.30
C GLU A 159 16.26 12.60 -20.52
N ASN A 160 15.61 12.63 -19.36
CA ASN A 160 15.52 13.83 -18.53
C ASN A 160 16.63 13.94 -17.46
N ASN A 161 17.58 13.01 -17.41
CA ASN A 161 18.59 12.90 -16.33
C ASN A 161 17.99 12.95 -14.92
N ASN A 162 16.80 12.37 -14.74
CA ASN A 162 16.06 12.37 -13.48
C ASN A 162 15.64 10.93 -13.12
N GLN A 163 16.62 10.11 -12.77
CA GLN A 163 16.35 8.74 -12.37
C GLN A 163 15.67 8.68 -10.99
N ILE A 164 14.49 8.09 -10.94
CA ILE A 164 13.77 7.81 -9.71
C ILE A 164 14.18 6.41 -9.22
N ILE A 165 14.78 6.37 -8.04
CA ILE A 165 15.24 5.11 -7.43
C ILE A 165 14.06 4.50 -6.67
N PRO A 166 13.59 3.30 -7.03
CA PRO A 166 12.56 2.61 -6.27
C PRO A 166 12.98 2.39 -4.82
N PHE A 167 12.00 2.41 -3.91
CA PHE A 167 12.23 2.21 -2.50
C PHE A 167 12.88 0.87 -2.20
N SER A 168 13.82 0.89 -1.26
CA SER A 168 14.45 -0.29 -0.69
C SER A 168 15.02 0.03 0.70
N ASP A 169 15.38 -1.01 1.45
CA ASP A 169 16.08 -0.87 2.73
C ASP A 169 17.44 -0.13 2.65
N LYS A 170 18.01 -0.02 1.46
CA LYS A 170 19.28 0.69 1.22
C LYS A 170 19.14 2.20 1.19
N ILE A 171 17.93 2.70 0.89
CA ILE A 171 17.64 4.15 0.80
C ILE A 171 16.69 4.63 1.89
N ASP A 172 16.18 3.71 2.69
CA ASP A 172 15.29 4.08 3.81
C ASP A 172 16.04 4.93 4.84
N ILE A 173 15.29 5.78 5.50
CA ILE A 173 15.78 6.65 6.56
C ILE A 173 14.94 6.41 7.81
N GLU A 174 15.57 6.52 8.98
CA GLU A 174 14.86 6.40 10.24
C GLU A 174 13.87 7.55 10.39
N GLY A 175 12.61 7.22 10.67
CA GLY A 175 11.53 8.17 10.93
C GLY A 175 11.24 8.31 12.42
N PRO A 176 10.28 9.15 12.77
CA PRO A 176 9.89 9.33 14.18
C PRO A 176 9.20 8.09 14.77
N TYR A 177 8.72 7.15 13.96
CA TYR A 177 8.13 5.90 14.40
C TYR A 177 9.00 4.68 14.07
N ILE A 178 9.49 4.01 15.10
CA ILE A 178 10.37 2.83 14.99
C ILE A 178 9.73 1.53 15.53
N GLY A 179 8.42 1.57 15.86
CA GLY A 179 7.73 0.43 16.45
C GLY A 179 7.24 -0.59 15.41
N MET A 180 6.86 -1.77 15.92
CA MET A 180 6.33 -2.89 15.13
C MET A 180 4.80 -3.01 15.17
N GLY A 181 4.09 -1.99 15.68
CA GLY A 181 2.64 -2.01 15.86
C GLY A 181 2.20 -2.56 17.22
N ASN A 182 1.25 -3.50 17.24
CA ASN A 182 0.72 -4.04 18.50
C ASN A 182 0.84 -5.58 18.58
N GLU A 183 0.67 -6.11 19.82
CA GLU A 183 0.70 -7.53 20.13
C GLU A 183 -0.71 -8.17 20.15
N ASN A 184 -1.68 -7.58 19.42
CA ASN A 184 -3.02 -8.14 19.36
C ASN A 184 -3.00 -9.52 18.67
N GLN A 185 -3.74 -10.47 19.22
CA GLN A 185 -3.77 -11.87 18.74
C GLN A 185 -4.08 -12.02 17.25
N TRP A 186 -4.90 -11.15 16.66
CA TRP A 186 -5.28 -11.24 15.26
C TRP A 186 -4.16 -10.77 14.33
N GLY A 187 -3.36 -9.79 14.76
CA GLY A 187 -2.14 -9.39 14.07
C GLY A 187 -1.11 -10.52 14.09
N LEU A 188 -0.88 -11.12 15.26
CA LEU A 188 0.03 -12.25 15.42
C LEU A 188 -0.41 -13.49 14.61
N GLU A 189 -1.71 -13.79 14.58
CA GLU A 189 -2.24 -14.90 13.79
C GLU A 189 -2.01 -14.67 12.28
N TYR A 190 -2.27 -13.45 11.78
CA TYR A 190 -2.04 -13.17 10.36
C TYR A 190 -0.54 -13.17 9.99
N GLU A 191 0.32 -12.66 10.87
CA GLU A 191 1.78 -12.78 10.71
C GLU A 191 2.22 -14.23 10.57
N LYS A 192 1.74 -15.11 11.46
CA LYS A 192 2.00 -16.54 11.41
C LYS A 192 1.54 -17.16 10.08
N ILE A 193 0.35 -16.83 9.62
CA ILE A 193 -0.20 -17.32 8.35
C ILE A 193 0.67 -16.86 7.18
N LEU A 194 1.07 -15.60 7.11
CA LEU A 194 1.95 -15.11 6.03
C LEU A 194 3.31 -15.80 6.04
N ASN A 195 3.93 -15.95 7.21
CA ASN A 195 5.20 -16.66 7.32
C ASN A 195 5.10 -18.13 6.87
N MET A 196 4.02 -18.82 7.23
CA MET A 196 3.72 -20.18 6.77
C MET A 196 3.60 -20.24 5.24
N ILE A 197 2.85 -19.32 4.63
CA ILE A 197 2.71 -19.21 3.16
C ILE A 197 4.07 -18.98 2.50
N MET A 198 4.90 -18.10 3.07
CA MET A 198 6.24 -17.79 2.55
C MET A 198 7.23 -18.95 2.71
N CYS A 199 6.99 -19.85 3.66
CA CYS A 199 7.68 -21.14 3.77
C CYS A 199 7.16 -22.20 2.78
N LYS A 200 6.22 -21.84 1.88
CA LYS A 200 5.61 -22.72 0.87
C LYS A 200 4.69 -23.81 1.44
N GLU A 201 4.18 -23.61 2.64
CA GLU A 201 3.24 -24.53 3.27
C GLU A 201 1.79 -24.31 2.75
N TYR A 202 1.62 -24.28 1.43
CA TYR A 202 0.35 -23.92 0.79
C TYR A 202 -0.83 -24.87 1.10
N ALA A 203 -0.55 -26.09 1.56
CA ALA A 203 -1.59 -27.01 2.00
C ALA A 203 -2.33 -26.52 3.26
N GLU A 204 -1.62 -25.77 4.10
CA GLU A 204 -2.17 -25.22 5.35
C GLU A 204 -3.16 -24.07 5.13
N ILE A 205 -3.14 -23.41 3.93
CA ILE A 205 -4.05 -22.31 3.59
C ILE A 205 -5.51 -22.70 3.86
N GLU A 206 -5.91 -23.95 3.55
CA GLU A 206 -7.29 -24.42 3.75
C GLU A 206 -7.73 -24.50 5.22
N LYS A 207 -6.77 -24.51 6.15
CA LYS A 207 -7.06 -24.50 7.59
C LYS A 207 -7.24 -23.10 8.16
N HIS A 208 -6.66 -22.08 7.51
CA HIS A 208 -6.63 -20.70 7.99
C HIS A 208 -7.57 -19.75 7.22
N TYR A 209 -8.01 -20.14 6.03
CA TYR A 209 -8.91 -19.33 5.21
C TYR A 209 -10.30 -19.98 5.11
N ASP A 210 -11.34 -19.15 5.10
CA ASP A 210 -12.69 -19.63 4.77
C ASP A 210 -12.71 -20.14 3.33
N ARG A 211 -13.45 -21.24 3.09
CA ARG A 211 -13.62 -21.80 1.73
C ARG A 211 -14.12 -20.74 0.73
N ALA A 212 -14.94 -19.80 1.18
CA ALA A 212 -15.50 -18.73 0.36
C ALA A 212 -14.74 -17.41 0.51
N VAL A 213 -13.44 -17.46 0.86
CA VAL A 213 -12.62 -16.25 0.97
C VAL A 213 -12.69 -15.44 -0.31
N GLN A 214 -12.91 -14.13 -0.18
CA GLN A 214 -12.78 -13.14 -1.23
C GLN A 214 -11.42 -12.47 -1.11
N THR A 215 -10.72 -12.32 -2.22
CA THR A 215 -9.40 -11.70 -2.28
C THR A 215 -9.38 -10.54 -3.25
N GLU A 216 -8.61 -9.50 -2.90
CA GLU A 216 -8.38 -8.32 -3.72
C GLU A 216 -6.86 -8.10 -3.81
N TYR A 217 -6.30 -8.27 -5.00
CA TYR A 217 -4.87 -8.31 -5.25
C TYR A 217 -4.41 -7.23 -6.24
N PRO A 218 -3.10 -6.93 -6.32
CA PRO A 218 -2.55 -5.94 -7.22
C PRO A 218 -2.99 -6.13 -8.67
N GLY A 219 -3.14 -5.02 -9.39
CA GLY A 219 -3.65 -5.00 -10.75
C GLY A 219 -5.17 -4.97 -10.85
N GLY A 220 -5.87 -4.71 -9.73
CA GLY A 220 -7.34 -4.71 -9.64
C GLY A 220 -7.94 -6.11 -9.77
N VAL A 221 -7.23 -7.14 -9.31
CA VAL A 221 -7.65 -8.54 -9.44
C VAL A 221 -8.50 -8.96 -8.25
N THR A 222 -9.77 -9.25 -8.50
CA THR A 222 -10.67 -9.90 -7.52
C THR A 222 -10.63 -11.42 -7.71
N GLY A 223 -10.47 -12.16 -6.61
CA GLY A 223 -10.45 -13.60 -6.61
C GLY A 223 -11.31 -14.21 -5.50
N HIS A 224 -11.51 -15.52 -5.57
CA HIS A 224 -12.31 -16.26 -4.60
C HIS A 224 -11.67 -17.62 -4.30
N SER A 225 -11.93 -18.12 -3.10
CA SER A 225 -11.50 -19.42 -2.60
C SER A 225 -9.98 -19.56 -2.37
N TYR A 226 -9.58 -20.67 -1.81
CA TYR A 226 -8.17 -21.05 -1.58
C TYR A 226 -7.30 -21.00 -2.84
N VAL A 227 -7.90 -21.25 -4.02
CA VAL A 227 -7.16 -21.22 -5.29
C VAL A 227 -6.61 -19.83 -5.57
N SER A 228 -7.38 -18.76 -5.29
CA SER A 228 -6.92 -17.39 -5.45
C SER A 228 -5.72 -17.09 -4.54
N VAL A 229 -5.83 -17.45 -3.26
CA VAL A 229 -4.75 -17.26 -2.27
C VAL A 229 -3.48 -18.01 -2.67
N LYS A 230 -3.62 -19.32 -2.96
CA LYS A 230 -2.49 -20.18 -3.38
C LYS A 230 -1.82 -19.66 -4.66
N THR A 231 -2.64 -19.22 -5.62
CA THR A 231 -2.13 -18.71 -6.90
C THR A 231 -1.37 -17.42 -6.73
N PHE A 232 -1.92 -16.47 -5.98
CA PHE A 232 -1.29 -15.17 -5.77
C PHE A 232 0.07 -15.30 -5.07
N TRP A 233 0.08 -15.82 -3.86
CA TRP A 233 1.29 -15.94 -3.05
C TRP A 233 2.29 -16.93 -3.66
N GLY A 234 1.79 -18.03 -4.24
CA GLY A 234 2.64 -19.01 -4.92
C GLY A 234 3.35 -18.45 -6.14
N ASN A 235 2.67 -17.64 -6.95
CA ASN A 235 3.28 -17.00 -8.11
C ASN A 235 4.29 -15.92 -7.71
N LEU A 236 4.00 -15.14 -6.67
CA LEU A 236 4.96 -14.17 -6.12
C LEU A 236 6.23 -14.89 -5.64
N LYS A 237 6.08 -15.91 -4.79
CA LYS A 237 7.22 -16.69 -4.27
C LYS A 237 7.95 -17.49 -5.36
N LYS A 238 7.28 -17.83 -6.45
CA LYS A 238 7.91 -18.49 -7.59
C LYS A 238 8.81 -17.54 -8.37
N ALA A 239 8.41 -16.27 -8.55
CA ALA A 239 9.21 -15.26 -9.23
C ALA A 239 10.48 -14.89 -8.45
N PHE A 240 10.39 -14.95 -7.11
CA PHE A 240 11.46 -14.57 -6.15
C PHE A 240 11.74 -15.72 -5.18
N SER A 241 12.22 -16.86 -5.69
CA SER A 241 12.26 -18.13 -4.95
C SER A 241 13.20 -18.14 -3.76
N ASP A 242 14.29 -17.36 -3.79
CA ASP A 242 15.31 -17.20 -2.75
C ASP A 242 15.10 -15.94 -1.87
N SER A 243 13.95 -15.28 -2.04
CA SER A 243 13.67 -14.04 -1.32
C SER A 243 13.50 -14.24 0.19
N VAL A 244 13.96 -13.24 0.93
CA VAL A 244 13.67 -13.07 2.35
C VAL A 244 12.38 -12.25 2.47
N PHE A 245 11.44 -12.77 3.23
CA PHE A 245 10.19 -12.09 3.59
C PHE A 245 10.29 -11.61 5.03
N SER A 246 9.96 -10.35 5.26
CA SER A 246 10.02 -9.73 6.58
C SER A 246 8.70 -9.04 6.92
N ILE A 247 8.25 -9.20 8.15
CA ILE A 247 7.15 -8.41 8.71
C ILE A 247 7.75 -7.12 9.25
N GLU A 248 7.33 -6.00 8.70
CA GLU A 248 7.81 -4.67 9.06
C GLU A 248 6.93 -3.99 10.11
N HIS A 249 5.63 -4.30 10.08
CA HIS A 249 4.65 -3.71 10.99
C HIS A 249 3.37 -4.54 11.03
N ARG A 250 2.71 -4.61 12.17
CA ARG A 250 1.43 -5.29 12.30
C ARG A 250 0.47 -4.57 13.24
N ILE A 251 -0.78 -4.56 12.90
CA ILE A 251 -1.88 -4.13 13.76
C ILE A 251 -2.96 -5.21 13.72
N GLY A 252 -3.31 -5.78 14.87
CA GLY A 252 -4.53 -6.55 15.05
C GLY A 252 -5.58 -5.71 15.74
N ARG A 253 -6.86 -5.88 15.39
CA ARG A 253 -7.96 -5.07 15.91
C ARG A 253 -9.25 -5.83 16.04
N VAL A 254 -9.96 -5.58 17.12
CA VAL A 254 -11.36 -5.96 17.34
C VAL A 254 -12.13 -4.71 17.74
N ASP A 255 -13.16 -4.38 17.00
CA ASP A 255 -14.10 -3.32 17.31
C ASP A 255 -15.49 -3.91 17.52
N GLU A 256 -16.32 -3.23 18.32
CA GLU A 256 -17.68 -3.65 18.56
C GLU A 256 -18.47 -3.71 17.23
N TYR A 257 -19.21 -4.79 17.02
CA TYR A 257 -19.99 -5.07 15.80
C TYR A 257 -19.19 -5.27 14.51
N LEU A 258 -17.86 -5.32 14.54
CA LEU A 258 -17.03 -5.64 13.38
C LEU A 258 -16.32 -6.98 13.55
N SER A 259 -16.05 -7.63 12.42
CA SER A 259 -15.17 -8.80 12.40
C SER A 259 -13.78 -8.43 12.89
N PRO A 260 -13.06 -9.33 13.57
CA PRO A 260 -11.63 -9.12 13.85
C PRO A 260 -10.86 -8.87 12.56
N ARG A 261 -9.89 -7.96 12.61
CA ARG A 261 -9.10 -7.54 11.45
C ARG A 261 -7.62 -7.50 11.78
N ALA A 262 -6.81 -7.64 10.77
CA ALA A 262 -5.38 -7.39 10.89
C ALA A 262 -4.85 -6.64 9.65
N ALA A 263 -3.87 -5.80 9.89
CA ALA A 263 -3.07 -5.13 8.87
C ALA A 263 -1.60 -5.49 9.09
N ILE A 264 -0.92 -5.88 8.01
CA ILE A 264 0.51 -6.17 8.04
C ILE A 264 1.19 -5.44 6.89
N ARG A 265 2.20 -4.63 7.21
CA ARG A 265 3.18 -4.15 6.26
C ARG A 265 4.35 -5.11 6.26
N TRP A 266 4.78 -5.50 5.07
CA TRP A 266 5.81 -6.50 4.85
C TRP A 266 6.77 -6.08 3.74
N SER A 267 7.96 -6.65 3.77
CA SER A 267 8.89 -6.55 2.65
C SER A 267 9.27 -7.93 2.12
N LEU A 268 9.64 -7.96 0.84
CA LEU A 268 10.22 -9.13 0.21
C LEU A 268 11.46 -8.68 -0.58
N LYS A 269 12.61 -9.18 -0.19
CA LYS A 269 13.91 -8.85 -0.77
C LYS A 269 14.56 -10.08 -1.36
N GLY A 270 14.92 -10.04 -2.64
CA GLY A 270 15.56 -11.18 -3.30
C GLY A 270 15.91 -10.87 -4.74
N ARG A 271 16.17 -11.92 -5.52
CA ARG A 271 16.43 -11.79 -6.95
C ARG A 271 15.25 -12.29 -7.76
N HIS A 272 15.01 -11.66 -8.89
CA HIS A 272 14.07 -12.17 -9.90
C HIS A 272 14.68 -13.39 -10.59
N ASN A 273 14.64 -14.54 -9.92
CA ASN A 273 15.33 -15.78 -10.28
C ASN A 273 14.40 -16.89 -10.75
N GLY A 274 13.09 -16.67 -10.77
CA GLY A 274 12.12 -17.66 -11.19
C GLY A 274 11.08 -17.12 -12.18
N LYS A 275 10.57 -18.01 -13.01
CA LYS A 275 9.50 -17.71 -13.95
C LYS A 275 8.15 -17.68 -13.22
N GLY A 276 7.62 -16.50 -12.98
CA GLY A 276 6.33 -16.25 -12.32
C GLY A 276 5.50 -15.24 -13.09
N ILE A 277 4.78 -14.40 -12.33
CA ILE A 277 3.96 -13.31 -12.89
C ILE A 277 4.78 -12.19 -13.54
N PHE A 278 6.08 -12.15 -13.31
CA PHE A 278 6.99 -11.13 -13.84
C PHE A 278 7.86 -11.66 -15.01
N GLY A 279 7.41 -12.71 -15.71
CA GLY A 279 8.06 -13.20 -16.93
C GLY A 279 9.31 -14.04 -16.70
N GLU A 280 10.28 -13.92 -17.64
CA GLU A 280 11.53 -14.66 -17.58
C GLU A 280 12.49 -14.03 -16.54
N PRO A 281 13.26 -14.85 -15.79
CA PRO A 281 14.14 -14.36 -14.75
C PRO A 281 15.28 -13.50 -15.30
N THR A 282 15.50 -12.34 -14.66
CA THR A 282 16.60 -11.41 -15.00
C THR A 282 17.76 -11.45 -14.03
N ASN A 283 17.61 -12.12 -12.88
CA ASN A 283 18.56 -12.13 -11.76
C ASN A 283 18.80 -10.76 -11.07
N ASN A 284 18.08 -9.72 -11.46
CA ASN A 284 18.19 -8.42 -10.80
C ASN A 284 17.67 -8.47 -9.37
N GLU A 285 18.27 -7.68 -8.49
CA GLU A 285 17.80 -7.50 -7.11
C GLU A 285 16.46 -6.74 -7.12
N VAL A 286 15.54 -7.20 -6.30
CA VAL A 286 14.20 -6.59 -6.15
C VAL A 286 13.88 -6.46 -4.67
N TYR A 287 13.37 -5.31 -4.29
CA TYR A 287 12.75 -5.04 -3.00
C TYR A 287 11.28 -4.70 -3.22
N ILE A 288 10.40 -5.42 -2.56
CA ILE A 288 8.95 -5.20 -2.62
C ILE A 288 8.48 -4.74 -1.26
N MET A 289 7.86 -3.56 -1.20
CA MET A 289 7.03 -3.13 -0.07
C MET A 289 5.59 -3.53 -0.35
N GLY A 290 4.97 -4.25 0.56
CA GLY A 290 3.56 -4.60 0.47
C GLY A 290 2.81 -4.32 1.77
N ILE A 291 1.51 -4.09 1.64
CA ILE A 291 0.60 -3.96 2.79
C ILE A 291 -0.60 -4.87 2.54
N SER A 292 -0.95 -5.66 3.55
CA SER A 292 -2.05 -6.61 3.49
C SER A 292 -3.02 -6.40 4.64
N HIS A 293 -4.31 -6.44 4.34
CA HIS A 293 -5.40 -6.41 5.31
C HIS A 293 -6.21 -7.70 5.25
N VAL A 294 -6.64 -8.20 6.40
CA VAL A 294 -7.56 -9.33 6.47
C VAL A 294 -8.73 -9.06 7.41
N GLU A 295 -9.86 -9.67 7.08
CA GLU A 295 -11.02 -9.80 7.95
C GLU A 295 -11.20 -11.27 8.29
N PHE A 296 -11.27 -11.57 9.60
CA PHE A 296 -11.52 -12.92 10.09
C PHE A 296 -13.02 -13.18 10.21
N GLY A 297 -13.42 -14.37 9.81
CA GLY A 297 -14.76 -14.90 10.04
C GLY A 297 -14.71 -16.11 10.97
N PRO A 298 -15.85 -16.77 11.21
CA PRO A 298 -15.91 -17.95 12.10
C PRO A 298 -15.08 -19.15 11.63
N ARG A 299 -14.67 -19.18 10.36
CA ARG A 299 -13.93 -20.28 9.74
C ARG A 299 -12.58 -19.86 9.18
N GLY A 300 -11.95 -18.84 9.77
CA GLY A 300 -10.68 -18.27 9.32
C GLY A 300 -10.84 -16.99 8.52
N ILE A 301 -9.83 -16.61 7.75
CA ILE A 301 -9.83 -15.39 6.94
C ILE A 301 -10.92 -15.47 5.87
N ARG A 302 -11.85 -14.50 5.89
CA ARG A 302 -12.96 -14.41 4.93
C ARG A 302 -12.73 -13.38 3.83
N ARG A 303 -11.88 -12.40 4.06
CA ARG A 303 -11.43 -11.42 3.08
C ARG A 303 -9.95 -11.15 3.24
N GLU A 304 -9.25 -11.02 2.14
CA GLU A 304 -7.87 -10.61 2.10
C GLU A 304 -7.69 -9.54 1.03
N PHE A 305 -7.04 -8.46 1.40
CA PHE A 305 -6.61 -7.38 0.52
C PHE A 305 -5.08 -7.31 0.61
N CYS A 306 -4.42 -7.36 -0.51
CA CYS A 306 -2.97 -7.22 -0.55
C CYS A 306 -2.58 -6.27 -1.67
N LEU A 307 -1.72 -5.30 -1.37
CA LEU A 307 -1.19 -4.38 -2.37
C LEU A 307 0.33 -4.39 -2.35
N TYR A 308 0.89 -4.36 -3.54
CA TYR A 308 2.25 -3.93 -3.87
C TYR A 308 2.20 -3.19 -5.22
N ASP A 309 3.24 -2.45 -5.55
CA ASP A 309 3.31 -1.71 -6.82
C ASP A 309 4.02 -2.55 -7.89
N GLU A 310 3.27 -3.06 -8.87
CA GLU A 310 3.81 -3.84 -9.97
C GLU A 310 4.74 -3.04 -10.88
N VAL A 311 4.49 -1.73 -11.05
CA VAL A 311 5.33 -0.86 -11.90
C VAL A 311 6.70 -0.66 -11.25
N ALA A 312 6.74 -0.42 -9.95
CA ALA A 312 7.99 -0.30 -9.19
C ALA A 312 8.79 -1.62 -9.20
N ILE A 313 8.11 -2.78 -9.15
CA ILE A 313 8.77 -4.09 -9.30
C ILE A 313 9.36 -4.23 -10.70
N TRP A 314 8.60 -3.91 -11.76
CA TRP A 314 9.09 -3.98 -13.12
C TRP A 314 10.27 -3.04 -13.37
N LYS A 315 10.28 -1.84 -12.78
CA LYS A 315 11.44 -0.93 -12.87
C LYS A 315 12.71 -1.58 -12.32
N GLN A 316 12.62 -2.29 -11.19
CA GLN A 316 13.76 -3.00 -10.60
C GLN A 316 14.19 -4.21 -11.43
N ILE A 317 13.24 -4.99 -11.96
CA ILE A 317 13.51 -6.13 -12.84
C ILE A 317 14.21 -5.70 -14.14
N LEU A 318 13.86 -4.54 -14.67
CA LEU A 318 14.37 -3.98 -15.93
C LEU A 318 15.59 -3.06 -15.73
N ALA A 319 16.01 -2.81 -14.49
CA ALA A 319 17.21 -2.04 -14.21
C ALA A 319 18.45 -2.75 -14.76
N ASN A 320 19.22 -2.05 -15.59
CA ASN A 320 20.49 -2.52 -16.13
C ASN A 320 21.66 -1.98 -15.31
#